data_5ff967bd2b84b091988890044ff21397
#
_entry.id   5ff967bd2b84b091988890044ff21397
#
_cell.length_a   1.000
_cell.length_b   1.000
_cell.length_c   1.000
_cell.angle_alpha   90.00
_cell.angle_beta   90.00
_cell.angle_gamma   90.00
#
_symmetry.space_group_name_H-M   'P 1'
#
loop_
_entity.id
_entity.type
_entity.pdbx_description
1 polymer ?
#
loop_
_entity_poly.entity_id
_entity_poly.type
_entity_poly.pdbx_seq_one_letter_code
_entity_poly.pdbx_strand_id
1 'polypeptide(L)'
;MSIETSATERRIRVALVFGGRSGEHEVSCATAAGVMSALDPERYEVVPVGITKDGRWVEGPSDPDALALSKRATITDGADVLLRLDASRELVVDDDAGGVGGAARTLASVDVVLPLLHGPFGEDGTIQGLLELADIPYVGSGVLASAAGMDKIAMKILLAAAGLPVGPYVAVPPRRWATDPDGVRAEARALGLPLFVKPARAGSSVGITRVTDLNDLDAAIEEAQRHDPRILI
;
A
#
# COMPACT_ATOMS: atom_id res chain seq x y z
N MET A 1 2.05 -54.76 6.11
CA MET A 1 1.29 -53.88 7.03
C MET A 1 1.98 -52.55 6.99
N SER A 2 1.59 -51.74 5.98
CA SER A 2 2.18 -50.41 5.72
C SER A 2 1.41 -49.42 6.56
N ILE A 3 2.08 -48.81 7.52
CA ILE A 3 1.56 -47.67 8.29
C ILE A 3 1.86 -46.41 7.44
N GLU A 4 0.90 -46.01 6.60
CA GLU A 4 0.87 -44.69 6.04
C GLU A 4 0.50 -43.72 7.20
N THR A 5 1.51 -43.14 7.80
CA THR A 5 1.33 -41.98 8.66
C THR A 5 1.10 -40.79 7.74
N SER A 6 -0.16 -40.50 7.42
CA SER A 6 -0.56 -39.25 6.87
C SER A 6 -0.24 -38.18 7.95
N ALA A 7 0.95 -37.60 7.87
CA ALA A 7 1.21 -36.36 8.55
C ALA A 7 0.26 -35.32 7.91
N THR A 8 -0.78 -34.95 8.63
CA THR A 8 -1.63 -33.81 8.25
C THR A 8 -0.70 -32.61 8.19
N GLU A 9 -0.33 -32.17 6.98
CA GLU A 9 0.51 -30.98 6.81
C GLU A 9 -0.23 -29.82 7.47
N ARG A 10 0.43 -29.15 8.39
CA ARG A 10 -0.12 -27.97 9.07
C ARG A 10 -0.44 -26.91 8.01
N ARG A 11 -1.66 -26.35 8.03
CA ARG A 11 -2.03 -25.24 7.16
C ARG A 11 -1.10 -24.03 7.39
N ILE A 12 -0.81 -23.35 6.30
CA ILE A 12 -0.02 -22.10 6.32
C ILE A 12 -0.93 -21.00 6.82
N ARG A 13 -0.53 -20.30 7.88
CA ARG A 13 -1.25 -19.15 8.45
C ARG A 13 -0.88 -17.88 7.70
N VAL A 14 -1.86 -17.34 6.98
CA VAL A 14 -1.70 -16.14 6.15
C VAL A 14 -2.43 -14.97 6.80
N ALA A 15 -1.69 -13.98 7.29
CA ALA A 15 -2.31 -12.73 7.70
C ALA A 15 -2.64 -11.90 6.45
N LEU A 16 -3.93 -11.71 6.18
CA LEU A 16 -4.40 -10.78 5.15
C LEU A 16 -4.53 -9.39 5.75
N VAL A 17 -3.70 -8.45 5.30
CA VAL A 17 -3.71 -7.07 5.79
C VAL A 17 -4.37 -6.18 4.75
N PHE A 18 -5.47 -5.51 5.10
CA PHE A 18 -6.30 -4.74 4.17
C PHE A 18 -6.92 -3.49 4.81
N GLY A 19 -7.56 -2.64 3.98
CA GLY A 19 -8.06 -1.34 4.40
C GLY A 19 -7.02 -0.25 4.24
N GLY A 20 -6.58 0.36 5.34
CA GLY A 20 -5.49 1.34 5.35
C GLY A 20 -5.93 2.79 5.23
N ARG A 21 -4.95 3.69 5.32
CA ARG A 21 -5.16 5.16 5.40
C ARG A 21 -5.31 5.84 4.04
N SER A 22 -5.10 5.11 2.95
CA SER A 22 -5.19 5.68 1.60
C SER A 22 -6.64 5.93 1.16
N GLY A 23 -6.82 6.71 0.10
CA GLY A 23 -8.12 6.89 -0.55
C GLY A 23 -8.69 5.61 -1.19
N GLU A 24 -7.89 4.55 -1.28
CA GLU A 24 -8.25 3.26 -1.87
C GLU A 24 -8.67 2.21 -0.83
N HIS A 25 -9.00 2.63 0.39
CA HIS A 25 -9.40 1.77 1.51
C HIS A 25 -10.49 0.76 1.13
N GLU A 26 -11.56 1.22 0.49
CA GLU A 26 -12.70 0.38 0.08
C GLU A 26 -12.31 -0.62 -1.01
N VAL A 27 -11.39 -0.24 -1.90
CA VAL A 27 -10.82 -1.13 -2.92
C VAL A 27 -9.99 -2.23 -2.27
N SER A 28 -9.18 -1.87 -1.28
CA SER A 28 -8.40 -2.81 -0.48
C SER A 28 -9.28 -3.85 0.23
N CYS A 29 -10.38 -3.41 0.85
CA CYS A 29 -11.37 -4.33 1.46
C CYS A 29 -11.96 -5.29 0.42
N ALA A 30 -12.36 -4.78 -0.74
CA ALA A 30 -12.90 -5.61 -1.82
C ALA A 30 -11.88 -6.60 -2.38
N THR A 31 -10.61 -6.20 -2.49
CA THR A 31 -9.51 -7.11 -2.88
C THR A 31 -9.36 -8.24 -1.85
N ALA A 32 -9.44 -7.91 -0.56
CA ALA A 32 -9.39 -8.91 0.51
C ALA A 32 -10.54 -9.93 0.41
N ALA A 33 -11.76 -9.47 0.13
CA ALA A 33 -12.90 -10.37 -0.10
C ALA A 33 -12.63 -11.37 -1.22
N GLY A 34 -12.11 -10.90 -2.35
CA GLY A 34 -11.78 -11.76 -3.49
C GLY A 34 -10.69 -12.79 -3.15
N VAL A 35 -9.64 -12.36 -2.46
CA VAL A 35 -8.53 -13.24 -2.07
C VAL A 35 -8.99 -14.28 -1.04
N MET A 36 -9.75 -13.86 0.00
CA MET A 36 -10.30 -14.79 1.00
C MET A 36 -11.16 -15.88 0.37
N SER A 37 -11.97 -15.51 -0.63
CA SER A 37 -12.83 -16.47 -1.35
C SER A 37 -12.05 -17.41 -2.26
N ALA A 38 -10.84 -17.04 -2.69
CA ALA A 38 -10.02 -17.82 -3.62
C ALA A 38 -8.98 -18.71 -2.93
N LEU A 39 -8.65 -18.45 -1.67
CA LEU A 39 -7.69 -19.25 -0.92
C LEU A 39 -8.28 -20.62 -0.57
N ASP A 40 -7.52 -21.68 -0.83
CA ASP A 40 -7.88 -23.05 -0.50
C ASP A 40 -7.83 -23.25 1.03
N PRO A 41 -8.99 -23.51 1.69
CA PRO A 41 -9.04 -23.66 3.15
C PRO A 41 -8.37 -24.95 3.66
N GLU A 42 -8.11 -25.92 2.79
CA GLU A 42 -7.36 -27.12 3.16
C GLU A 42 -5.87 -26.83 3.34
N ARG A 43 -5.35 -25.81 2.66
CA ARG A 43 -3.93 -25.44 2.65
C ARG A 43 -3.64 -24.22 3.51
N TYR A 44 -4.57 -23.26 3.58
CA TYR A 44 -4.36 -21.96 4.20
C TYR A 44 -5.35 -21.72 5.34
N GLU A 45 -4.85 -21.13 6.39
CA GLU A 45 -5.63 -20.56 7.49
C GLU A 45 -5.50 -19.04 7.41
N VAL A 46 -6.61 -18.37 7.08
CA VAL A 46 -6.62 -16.91 6.93
C VAL A 46 -6.79 -16.24 8.27
N VAL A 47 -5.91 -15.29 8.58
CA VAL A 47 -6.01 -14.39 9.73
C VAL A 47 -6.29 -12.99 9.20
N PRO A 48 -7.55 -12.52 9.22
CA PRO A 48 -7.88 -11.21 8.68
C PRO A 48 -7.45 -10.09 9.64
N VAL A 49 -6.70 -9.12 9.11
CA VAL A 49 -6.24 -7.94 9.83
C VAL A 49 -6.66 -6.69 9.06
N GLY A 50 -7.60 -5.96 9.61
CA GLY A 50 -8.05 -4.70 9.05
C GLY A 50 -7.21 -3.52 9.54
N ILE A 51 -6.96 -2.53 8.68
CA ILE A 51 -6.40 -1.24 9.09
C ILE A 51 -7.46 -0.18 8.84
N THR A 52 -7.83 0.56 9.87
CA THR A 52 -8.82 1.64 9.79
C THR A 52 -8.27 2.85 9.01
N LYS A 53 -9.13 3.82 8.64
CA LYS A 53 -8.69 5.04 7.93
C LYS A 53 -7.81 5.96 8.79
N ASP A 54 -7.87 5.85 10.10
CA ASP A 54 -6.97 6.54 11.05
C ASP A 54 -5.69 5.74 11.35
N GLY A 55 -5.60 4.49 10.89
CA GLY A 55 -4.38 3.68 10.94
C GLY A 55 -4.32 2.67 12.08
N ARG A 56 -5.40 2.44 12.84
CA ARG A 56 -5.44 1.37 13.84
C ARG A 56 -5.49 0.01 13.14
N TRP A 57 -4.76 -0.92 13.66
CA TRP A 57 -4.83 -2.32 13.25
C TRP A 57 -5.86 -3.02 14.12
N VAL A 58 -6.78 -3.71 13.49
CA VAL A 58 -7.89 -4.37 14.19
C VAL A 58 -8.12 -5.77 13.64
N GLU A 59 -8.71 -6.64 14.44
CA GLU A 59 -9.20 -7.95 13.97
C GLU A 59 -10.27 -7.71 12.90
N GLY A 60 -10.03 -8.21 11.70
CA GLY A 60 -10.91 -8.03 10.55
C GLY A 60 -12.01 -9.09 10.49
N PRO A 61 -13.07 -8.85 9.70
CA PRO A 61 -14.12 -9.85 9.49
C PRO A 61 -13.59 -11.07 8.74
N SER A 62 -14.01 -12.25 9.20
CA SER A 62 -13.67 -13.54 8.55
C SER A 62 -14.61 -13.89 7.40
N ASP A 63 -15.76 -13.22 7.27
CA ASP A 63 -16.71 -13.40 6.19
C ASP A 63 -16.35 -12.48 5.00
N PRO A 64 -15.95 -13.05 3.84
CA PRO A 64 -15.64 -12.26 2.64
C PRO A 64 -16.79 -11.37 2.19
N ASP A 65 -18.04 -11.81 2.38
CA ASP A 65 -19.22 -11.05 1.97
C ASP A 65 -19.35 -9.74 2.76
N ALA A 66 -18.80 -9.65 3.96
CA ALA A 66 -18.78 -8.42 4.74
C ALA A 66 -17.90 -7.34 4.08
N LEU A 67 -16.90 -7.74 3.29
CA LEU A 67 -15.93 -6.87 2.61
C LEU A 67 -16.26 -6.60 1.14
N ALA A 68 -17.38 -7.11 0.63
CA ALA A 68 -17.72 -7.01 -0.79
C ALA A 68 -17.81 -5.55 -1.28
N LEU A 69 -17.34 -5.29 -2.50
CA LEU A 69 -17.33 -3.95 -3.10
C LEU A 69 -18.71 -3.30 -3.17
N SER A 70 -19.76 -4.11 -3.39
CA SER A 70 -21.15 -3.65 -3.39
C SER A 70 -21.60 -3.01 -2.08
N LYS A 71 -20.94 -3.35 -0.98
CA LYS A 71 -21.21 -2.81 0.36
C LYS A 71 -20.37 -1.58 0.71
N ARG A 72 -19.39 -1.22 -0.15
CA ARG A 72 -18.39 -0.16 0.15
C ARG A 72 -17.82 -0.32 1.55
N ALA A 73 -17.40 -1.54 1.86
CA ALA A 73 -16.95 -1.90 3.19
C ALA A 73 -15.79 -1.01 3.65
N THR A 74 -15.89 -0.56 4.88
CA THR A 74 -14.86 0.25 5.54
C THR A 74 -14.57 -0.39 6.88
N ILE A 75 -13.30 -0.54 7.21
CA ILE A 75 -12.86 -0.99 8.52
C ILE A 75 -12.94 0.20 9.48
N THR A 76 -13.84 0.12 10.44
CA THR A 76 -14.09 1.19 11.41
C THR A 76 -13.83 0.76 12.85
N ASP A 77 -13.99 -0.54 13.14
CA ASP A 77 -13.95 -1.08 14.49
C ASP A 77 -13.45 -2.53 14.49
N GLY A 78 -13.11 -3.04 15.66
CA GLY A 78 -12.58 -4.36 15.94
C GLY A 78 -11.64 -4.31 17.14
N ALA A 79 -11.33 -5.48 17.72
CA ALA A 79 -10.31 -5.57 18.76
C ALA A 79 -8.95 -5.15 18.22
N ASP A 80 -8.20 -4.34 18.96
CA ASP A 80 -6.91 -3.82 18.51
C ASP A 80 -5.89 -4.95 18.34
N VAL A 81 -5.23 -4.99 17.19
CA VAL A 81 -4.19 -5.95 16.87
C VAL A 81 -2.82 -5.27 16.94
N LEU A 82 -1.95 -5.83 17.74
CA LEU A 82 -0.56 -5.38 17.87
C LEU A 82 0.36 -6.39 17.19
N LEU A 83 1.22 -5.90 16.31
CA LEU A 83 2.30 -6.67 15.73
C LEU A 83 3.52 -6.61 16.65
N ARG A 84 4.00 -7.76 17.11
CA ARG A 84 5.25 -7.82 17.86
C ARG A 84 6.44 -7.66 16.91
N LEU A 85 7.35 -6.75 17.26
CA LEU A 85 8.59 -6.52 16.52
C LEU A 85 9.74 -7.41 17.06
N ASP A 86 9.40 -8.67 17.30
CA ASP A 86 10.37 -9.70 17.67
C ASP A 86 10.18 -10.93 16.76
N ALA A 87 11.10 -11.88 16.81
CA ALA A 87 11.08 -13.05 15.96
C ALA A 87 9.93 -14.06 16.27
N SER A 88 9.00 -13.72 17.16
CA SER A 88 7.86 -14.59 17.50
C SER A 88 6.83 -14.66 16.37
N ARG A 89 6.76 -13.64 15.52
CA ARG A 89 5.75 -13.50 14.45
C ARG A 89 4.31 -13.54 14.96
N GLU A 90 4.11 -13.04 16.19
CA GLU A 90 2.82 -13.05 16.85
C GLU A 90 2.05 -11.76 16.57
N LEU A 91 0.78 -11.95 16.19
CA LEU A 91 -0.25 -10.94 16.26
C LEU A 91 -0.97 -11.08 17.59
N VAL A 92 -1.01 -10.02 18.36
CA VAL A 92 -1.59 -10.01 19.72
C VAL A 92 -2.82 -9.10 19.67
N VAL A 93 -3.93 -9.57 20.21
CA VAL A 93 -5.13 -8.77 20.43
C VAL A 93 -5.11 -8.19 21.82
N ASP A 94 -5.33 -6.89 21.92
CA ASP A 94 -5.61 -6.23 23.18
C ASP A 94 -7.13 -6.11 23.34
N ASP A 95 -7.71 -6.98 24.16
CA ASP A 95 -9.16 -7.00 24.40
C ASP A 95 -9.63 -5.83 25.29
N ASP A 96 -8.67 -5.04 25.87
CA ASP A 96 -8.94 -3.94 26.78
C ASP A 96 -8.36 -2.61 26.27
N ALA A 97 -8.90 -2.11 25.17
CA ALA A 97 -8.51 -0.83 24.60
C ALA A 97 -8.74 0.32 25.62
N GLY A 98 -7.76 0.55 26.49
CA GLY A 98 -7.73 1.68 27.44
C GLY A 98 -7.74 1.35 28.92
N GLY A 99 -7.73 0.07 29.33
CA GLY A 99 -7.64 -0.35 30.72
C GLY A 99 -6.20 -0.72 31.16
N VAL A 100 -5.80 -0.30 32.35
CA VAL A 100 -4.54 -0.73 32.95
C VAL A 100 -4.73 -2.17 33.46
N GLY A 101 -4.28 -3.17 32.69
CA GLY A 101 -4.26 -4.57 33.13
C GLY A 101 -5.03 -5.57 32.27
N GLY A 102 -5.43 -5.22 31.05
CA GLY A 102 -6.03 -6.16 30.11
C GLY A 102 -5.10 -7.32 29.76
N ALA A 103 -5.66 -8.52 29.65
CA ALA A 103 -4.90 -9.70 29.24
C ALA A 103 -4.78 -9.69 27.70
N ALA A 104 -3.60 -9.34 27.19
CA ALA A 104 -3.31 -9.51 25.78
C ALA A 104 -3.37 -11.02 25.45
N ARG A 105 -4.16 -11.38 24.42
CA ARG A 105 -4.20 -12.74 23.88
C ARG A 105 -3.49 -12.82 22.55
N THR A 106 -2.77 -13.87 22.30
CA THR A 106 -2.20 -14.14 20.98
C THR A 106 -3.35 -14.47 20.01
N LEU A 107 -3.55 -13.61 18.98
CA LEU A 107 -4.50 -13.87 17.91
C LEU A 107 -4.00 -15.04 17.08
N ALA A 108 -2.77 -14.94 16.59
CA ALA A 108 -2.12 -15.97 15.81
C ALA A 108 -0.60 -15.75 15.77
N SER A 109 0.16 -16.85 15.62
CA SER A 109 1.49 -16.80 15.05
C SER A 109 1.34 -17.03 13.54
N VAL A 110 1.82 -16.10 12.72
CA VAL A 110 1.61 -16.14 11.28
C VAL A 110 2.87 -16.63 10.54
N ASP A 111 2.67 -17.35 9.45
CA ASP A 111 3.76 -17.84 8.63
C ASP A 111 4.15 -16.82 7.56
N VAL A 112 3.17 -16.05 7.07
CA VAL A 112 3.35 -15.06 6.02
C VAL A 112 2.27 -13.98 6.09
N VAL A 113 2.65 -12.75 5.74
CA VAL A 113 1.70 -11.65 5.55
C VAL A 113 1.44 -11.46 4.05
N LEU A 114 0.17 -11.33 3.68
CA LEU A 114 -0.25 -10.89 2.35
C LEU A 114 -0.85 -9.49 2.46
N PRO A 115 -0.06 -8.43 2.20
CA PRO A 115 -0.57 -7.07 2.21
C PRO A 115 -1.44 -6.83 0.97
N LEU A 116 -2.69 -6.45 1.17
CA LEU A 116 -3.65 -6.10 0.12
C LEU A 116 -3.97 -4.60 0.17
N LEU A 117 -3.04 -3.82 0.70
CA LEU A 117 -3.12 -2.37 0.80
C LEU A 117 -2.81 -1.73 -0.56
N HIS A 118 -3.48 -0.61 -0.86
CA HIS A 118 -3.23 0.17 -2.07
C HIS A 118 -2.73 1.58 -1.74
N GLY A 119 -1.88 2.13 -2.62
CA GLY A 119 -1.38 3.48 -2.49
C GLY A 119 -0.39 3.68 -1.33
N PRO A 120 -0.35 4.91 -0.76
CA PRO A 120 0.56 5.25 0.33
C PRO A 120 0.40 4.33 1.54
N PHE A 121 1.52 4.03 2.20
CA PHE A 121 1.69 3.10 3.33
C PHE A 121 1.54 1.62 2.96
N GLY A 122 0.97 1.28 1.81
CA GLY A 122 0.81 -0.10 1.33
C GLY A 122 1.82 -0.48 0.25
N GLU A 123 2.05 0.42 -0.73
CA GLU A 123 2.87 0.15 -1.91
C GLU A 123 4.18 0.93 -1.94
N ASP A 124 4.46 1.75 -0.93
CA ASP A 124 5.60 2.68 -0.86
C ASP A 124 6.80 2.20 -0.04
N GLY A 125 6.80 0.94 0.38
CA GLY A 125 7.86 0.35 1.20
C GLY A 125 7.63 0.46 2.71
N THR A 126 6.61 1.21 3.16
CA THR A 126 6.36 1.46 4.59
C THR A 126 5.92 0.19 5.32
N ILE A 127 4.88 -0.50 4.82
CA ILE A 127 4.44 -1.77 5.42
C ILE A 127 5.52 -2.85 5.28
N GLN A 128 6.22 -2.89 4.15
CA GLN A 128 7.30 -3.84 3.92
C GLN A 128 8.43 -3.64 4.96
N GLY A 129 8.81 -2.40 5.24
CA GLY A 129 9.80 -2.09 6.27
C GLY A 129 9.37 -2.50 7.67
N LEU A 130 8.09 -2.37 8.01
CA LEU A 130 7.54 -2.86 9.28
C LEU A 130 7.65 -4.38 9.39
N LEU A 131 7.32 -5.10 8.30
CA LEU A 131 7.37 -6.56 8.28
C LEU A 131 8.81 -7.10 8.30
N GLU A 132 9.76 -6.40 7.65
CA GLU A 132 11.20 -6.70 7.78
C GLU A 132 11.68 -6.57 9.23
N LEU A 133 11.28 -5.49 9.94
CA LEU A 133 11.63 -5.29 11.35
C LEU A 133 11.05 -6.38 12.26
N ALA A 134 9.90 -6.94 11.91
CA ALA A 134 9.24 -8.02 12.63
C ALA A 134 9.74 -9.41 12.23
N ASP A 135 10.68 -9.53 11.30
CA ASP A 135 11.15 -10.80 10.72
C ASP A 135 9.99 -11.68 10.20
N ILE A 136 8.98 -11.07 9.59
CA ILE A 136 7.82 -11.77 9.05
C ILE A 136 7.92 -11.81 7.51
N PRO A 137 7.92 -13.01 6.90
CA PRO A 137 7.81 -13.13 5.44
C PRO A 137 6.53 -12.48 4.92
N TYR A 138 6.61 -11.85 3.76
CA TYR A 138 5.45 -11.25 3.12
C TYR A 138 5.44 -11.48 1.60
N VAL A 139 4.26 -11.42 1.02
CA VAL A 139 4.07 -11.54 -0.42
C VAL A 139 4.13 -10.15 -1.06
N GLY A 140 5.00 -9.98 -2.02
CA GLY A 140 5.12 -8.72 -2.78
C GLY A 140 6.57 -8.26 -2.97
N SER A 141 6.73 -7.05 -3.46
CA SER A 141 8.03 -6.43 -3.65
C SER A 141 8.64 -5.98 -2.33
N GLY A 142 9.96 -6.07 -2.19
CA GLY A 142 10.66 -5.60 -1.00
C GLY A 142 10.69 -4.08 -0.87
N VAL A 143 11.25 -3.58 0.24
CA VAL A 143 11.26 -2.15 0.63
C VAL A 143 11.74 -1.23 -0.49
N LEU A 144 12.92 -1.51 -1.05
CA LEU A 144 13.52 -0.66 -2.09
C LEU A 144 12.67 -0.63 -3.36
N ALA A 145 12.20 -1.79 -3.81
CA ALA A 145 11.42 -1.89 -5.04
C ALA A 145 10.05 -1.20 -4.90
N SER A 146 9.39 -1.36 -3.76
CA SER A 146 8.13 -0.68 -3.44
C SER A 146 8.31 0.84 -3.38
N ALA A 147 9.29 1.33 -2.63
CA ALA A 147 9.55 2.76 -2.49
C ALA A 147 9.93 3.43 -3.82
N ALA A 148 10.80 2.78 -4.61
CA ALA A 148 11.22 3.28 -5.90
C ALA A 148 10.11 3.19 -6.94
N GLY A 149 9.31 2.12 -6.94
CA GLY A 149 8.19 1.93 -7.86
C GLY A 149 7.05 2.92 -7.62
N MET A 150 6.81 3.29 -6.36
CA MET A 150 5.79 4.27 -6.01
C MET A 150 6.16 5.70 -6.45
N ASP A 151 7.45 6.05 -6.45
CA ASP A 151 7.93 7.37 -6.87
C ASP A 151 8.24 7.38 -8.37
N LYS A 152 7.38 8.02 -9.17
CA LYS A 152 7.50 8.08 -10.65
C LYS A 152 8.83 8.67 -11.13
N ILE A 153 9.42 9.58 -10.36
CA ILE A 153 10.73 10.20 -10.70
C ILE A 153 11.84 9.16 -10.44
N ALA A 154 11.87 8.56 -9.26
CA ALA A 154 12.85 7.55 -8.92
C ALA A 154 12.77 6.33 -9.85
N MET A 155 11.55 5.85 -10.11
CA MET A 155 11.29 4.74 -11.03
C MET A 155 11.85 5.03 -12.44
N LYS A 156 11.57 6.22 -13.00
CA LYS A 156 12.10 6.59 -14.34
C LYS A 156 13.62 6.67 -14.36
N ILE A 157 14.25 7.21 -13.32
CA ILE A 157 15.71 7.26 -13.21
C ILE A 157 16.29 5.86 -13.20
N LEU A 158 15.74 4.95 -12.39
CA LEU A 158 16.22 3.57 -12.29
C LEU A 158 16.02 2.79 -13.58
N LEU A 159 14.85 2.91 -14.21
CA LEU A 159 14.58 2.24 -15.49
C LEU A 159 15.52 2.75 -16.60
N ALA A 160 15.73 4.07 -16.69
CA ALA A 160 16.67 4.64 -17.66
C ALA A 160 18.11 4.17 -17.40
N ALA A 161 18.55 4.13 -16.14
CA ALA A 161 19.88 3.62 -15.77
C ALA A 161 20.05 2.13 -16.10
N ALA A 162 18.97 1.35 -16.08
CA ALA A 162 18.94 -0.05 -16.50
C ALA A 162 18.84 -0.23 -18.03
N GLY A 163 18.85 0.84 -18.82
CA GLY A 163 18.77 0.79 -20.29
C GLY A 163 17.33 0.57 -20.81
N LEU A 164 16.32 0.67 -19.96
CA LEU A 164 14.92 0.56 -20.38
C LEU A 164 14.41 1.91 -20.90
N PRO A 165 13.63 1.92 -22.00
CA PRO A 165 13.10 3.16 -22.55
C PRO A 165 12.07 3.79 -21.61
N VAL A 166 12.24 5.08 -21.34
CA VAL A 166 11.28 5.89 -20.57
C VAL A 166 10.84 7.09 -21.40
N GLY A 167 9.55 7.44 -21.32
CA GLY A 167 9.05 8.64 -21.99
C GLY A 167 9.74 9.90 -21.43
N PRO A 168 9.91 10.96 -22.25
CA PRO A 168 10.48 12.24 -21.82
C PRO A 168 9.71 12.81 -20.62
N TYR A 169 10.41 13.51 -19.75
CA TYR A 169 9.77 14.08 -18.56
C TYR A 169 10.59 15.22 -17.98
N VAL A 170 9.93 16.06 -17.17
CA VAL A 170 10.55 17.06 -16.30
C VAL A 170 10.25 16.69 -14.86
N ALA A 171 11.30 16.51 -14.06
CA ALA A 171 11.17 16.34 -12.62
C ALA A 171 11.16 17.69 -11.93
N VAL A 172 10.14 17.93 -11.09
CA VAL A 172 10.00 19.14 -10.31
C VAL A 172 10.10 18.81 -8.82
N PRO A 173 11.30 18.87 -8.21
CA PRO A 173 11.50 18.70 -6.77
C PRO A 173 10.72 19.75 -5.94
N PRO A 174 10.51 19.51 -4.62
CA PRO A 174 9.57 20.30 -3.82
C PRO A 174 9.72 21.82 -3.84
N ARG A 175 10.93 22.35 -3.97
CA ARG A 175 11.17 23.80 -3.96
C ARG A 175 11.36 24.39 -5.36
N ARG A 176 11.55 23.57 -6.38
CA ARG A 176 11.95 24.04 -7.71
C ARG A 176 10.88 24.94 -8.33
N TRP A 177 9.61 24.62 -8.21
CA TRP A 177 8.53 25.45 -8.74
C TRP A 177 8.54 26.88 -8.16
N ALA A 178 8.82 27.01 -6.86
CA ALA A 178 8.88 28.31 -6.20
C ALA A 178 10.14 29.13 -6.52
N THR A 179 11.27 28.47 -6.86
CA THR A 179 12.56 29.13 -7.06
C THR A 179 12.95 29.34 -8.51
N ASP A 180 12.42 28.52 -9.44
CA ASP A 180 12.74 28.52 -10.86
C ASP A 180 11.50 28.16 -11.72
N PRO A 181 10.40 28.90 -11.61
CA PRO A 181 9.19 28.58 -12.38
C PRO A 181 9.41 28.73 -13.88
N ASP A 182 10.22 29.70 -14.32
CA ASP A 182 10.47 29.94 -15.75
C ASP A 182 11.31 28.82 -16.37
N GLY A 183 12.29 28.28 -15.65
CA GLY A 183 13.04 27.10 -16.08
C GLY A 183 12.14 25.86 -16.23
N VAL A 184 11.24 25.64 -15.26
CA VAL A 184 10.25 24.55 -15.34
C VAL A 184 9.32 24.70 -16.55
N ARG A 185 8.80 25.93 -16.78
CA ARG A 185 7.95 26.21 -17.95
C ARG A 185 8.69 25.99 -19.26
N ALA A 186 9.96 26.40 -19.35
CA ALA A 186 10.77 26.23 -20.53
C ALA A 186 11.02 24.74 -20.84
N GLU A 187 11.39 23.95 -19.83
CA GLU A 187 11.58 22.51 -19.99
C GLU A 187 10.26 21.78 -20.34
N ALA A 188 9.16 22.13 -19.67
CA ALA A 188 7.85 21.57 -19.99
C ALA A 188 7.43 21.86 -21.43
N ARG A 189 7.65 23.13 -21.89
CA ARG A 189 7.37 23.52 -23.28
C ARG A 189 8.17 22.68 -24.28
N ALA A 190 9.42 22.34 -23.95
CA ALA A 190 10.27 21.52 -24.82
C ALA A 190 9.79 20.07 -24.97
N LEU A 191 8.98 19.56 -24.02
CA LEU A 191 8.35 18.23 -24.15
C LEU A 191 7.27 18.19 -25.24
N GLY A 192 6.64 19.32 -25.55
CA GLY A 192 5.49 19.41 -26.46
C GLY A 192 4.16 19.05 -25.80
N LEU A 193 3.07 19.38 -26.48
CA LEU A 193 1.70 19.11 -26.02
C LEU A 193 1.14 17.83 -26.68
N PRO A 194 0.23 17.10 -26.02
CA PRO A 194 -0.28 17.33 -24.66
C PRO A 194 0.69 16.89 -23.58
N LEU A 195 0.70 17.59 -22.43
CA LEU A 195 1.44 17.22 -21.22
C LEU A 195 0.53 16.56 -20.19
N PHE A 196 1.13 15.75 -19.31
CA PHE A 196 0.47 15.23 -18.12
C PHE A 196 1.27 15.63 -16.88
N VAL A 197 0.68 16.50 -16.08
CA VAL A 197 1.25 16.92 -14.79
C VAL A 197 0.74 15.98 -13.71
N LYS A 198 1.65 15.40 -12.93
CA LYS A 198 1.33 14.32 -12.00
C LYS A 198 2.06 14.48 -10.66
N PRO A 199 1.42 14.19 -9.54
CA PRO A 199 2.12 13.94 -8.29
C PRO A 199 3.09 12.75 -8.47
N ALA A 200 4.29 12.83 -7.89
CA ALA A 200 5.27 11.77 -8.05
C ALA A 200 4.85 10.48 -7.34
N ARG A 201 4.22 10.58 -6.16
CA ARG A 201 3.90 9.47 -5.27
C ARG A 201 2.40 9.32 -4.99
N ALA A 202 1.58 9.41 -6.03
CA ALA A 202 0.15 9.14 -5.94
C ALA A 202 -0.25 8.07 -6.97
N GLY A 203 -1.19 7.20 -6.59
CA GLY A 203 -1.82 6.19 -7.45
C GLY A 203 -3.14 6.67 -8.06
N SER A 204 -3.84 5.76 -8.74
CA SER A 204 -5.24 5.89 -9.20
C SER A 204 -5.60 7.21 -9.89
N SER A 205 -4.64 7.80 -10.59
CA SER A 205 -4.80 9.08 -11.29
C SER A 205 -5.15 10.29 -10.41
N VAL A 206 -4.98 10.21 -9.10
CA VAL A 206 -5.20 11.32 -8.17
C VAL A 206 -4.24 12.46 -8.49
N GLY A 207 -4.77 13.69 -8.64
CA GLY A 207 -3.99 14.90 -8.90
C GLY A 207 -3.33 14.95 -10.28
N ILE A 208 -3.73 14.09 -11.23
CA ILE A 208 -3.21 14.13 -12.61
C ILE A 208 -4.03 15.09 -13.45
N THR A 209 -3.36 16.03 -14.10
CA THR A 209 -3.97 16.97 -15.05
C THR A 209 -3.37 16.79 -16.44
N ARG A 210 -4.23 16.65 -17.46
CA ARG A 210 -3.83 16.71 -18.87
C ARG A 210 -3.84 18.18 -19.31
N VAL A 211 -2.70 18.69 -19.73
CA VAL A 211 -2.50 20.05 -20.22
C VAL A 211 -2.44 20.03 -21.75
N THR A 212 -3.36 20.74 -22.40
CA THR A 212 -3.43 20.91 -23.86
C THR A 212 -3.12 22.34 -24.30
N ASP A 213 -3.09 23.28 -23.37
CA ASP A 213 -2.63 24.65 -23.54
C ASP A 213 -1.62 24.97 -22.44
N LEU A 214 -0.48 25.55 -22.81
CA LEU A 214 0.58 25.92 -21.84
C LEU A 214 0.14 26.97 -20.82
N ASN A 215 -0.91 27.73 -21.10
CA ASN A 215 -1.51 28.66 -20.15
C ASN A 215 -2.10 27.95 -18.92
N ASP A 216 -2.45 26.66 -19.04
CA ASP A 216 -3.01 25.86 -17.94
C ASP A 216 -1.93 25.15 -17.11
N LEU A 217 -0.66 25.23 -17.52
CA LEU A 217 0.44 24.48 -16.90
C LEU A 217 0.63 24.83 -15.41
N ASP A 218 0.58 26.10 -15.07
CA ASP A 218 0.80 26.58 -13.69
C ASP A 218 -0.29 26.03 -12.76
N ALA A 219 -1.56 26.15 -13.16
CA ALA A 219 -2.68 25.61 -12.39
C ALA A 219 -2.59 24.08 -12.24
N ALA A 220 -2.13 23.38 -13.28
CA ALA A 220 -1.93 21.92 -13.21
C ALA A 220 -0.82 21.53 -12.23
N ILE A 221 0.28 22.29 -12.16
CA ILE A 221 1.36 22.06 -11.21
C ILE A 221 0.87 22.32 -9.77
N GLU A 222 0.16 23.41 -9.54
CA GLU A 222 -0.41 23.74 -8.23
C GLU A 222 -1.39 22.68 -7.76
N GLU A 223 -2.24 22.16 -8.65
CA GLU A 223 -3.15 21.07 -8.33
C GLU A 223 -2.38 19.79 -7.95
N ALA A 224 -1.39 19.40 -8.72
CA ALA A 224 -0.57 18.23 -8.41
C ALA A 224 0.19 18.38 -7.07
N GLN A 225 0.65 19.59 -6.73
CA GLN A 225 1.35 19.90 -5.47
C GLN A 225 0.46 19.75 -4.22
N ARG A 226 -0.86 19.82 -4.35
CA ARG A 226 -1.77 19.52 -3.23
C ARG A 226 -1.71 18.08 -2.77
N HIS A 227 -1.28 17.18 -3.65
CA HIS A 227 -1.22 15.74 -3.39
C HIS A 227 0.20 15.26 -3.09
N ASP A 228 1.21 15.84 -3.72
CA ASP A 228 2.63 15.56 -3.45
C ASP A 228 3.48 16.79 -3.81
N PRO A 229 4.38 17.23 -2.93
CA PRO A 229 5.28 18.35 -3.24
C PRO A 229 6.28 18.04 -4.38
N ARG A 230 6.42 16.79 -4.79
CA ARG A 230 7.23 16.34 -5.93
C ARG A 230 6.34 16.10 -7.13
N ILE A 231 6.63 16.75 -8.24
CA ILE A 231 5.83 16.70 -9.46
C ILE A 231 6.63 16.09 -10.60
N LEU A 232 5.95 15.34 -11.44
CA LEU A 232 6.44 14.87 -12.73
C LEU A 232 5.57 15.46 -13.84
N ILE A 233 6.19 16.06 -14.81
CA ILE A 233 5.57 16.51 -16.05
C ILE A 233 5.99 15.58 -17.18
#